data_4121fa722548c47f914850613d1d51f9
#
_entry.id   4121fa722548c47f914850613d1d51f9
#
_cell.length_a   1.000
_cell.length_b   1.000
_cell.length_c   1.000
_cell.angle_alpha   90.00
_cell.angle_beta   90.00
_cell.angle_gamma   90.00
#
_symmetry.space_group_name_H-M   'P 1'
#
loop_
_entity.id
_entity.type
_entity.pdbx_description
1 polymer ?
#
loop_
_entity_poly.entity_id
_entity_poly.type
_entity_poly.pdbx_seq_one_letter_code
_entity_poly.pdbx_strand_id
1 'polypeptide(L)'
;MSYVDEVREAVATIPPGTVASYGDVGRHLGTGPRQVGRAMSLLGEDTGLPWWRVVHADGTPPTCHEGRAPALLAEEGTPMRGARVDLERARHRWDSP
;
A
#
# COMPACT_ATOMS: atom_id res chain seq x y z
N MET A 1 -4.70 17.01 12.60
CA MET A 1 -3.91 15.92 12.04
C MET A 1 -3.56 16.23 10.59
N SER A 2 -2.32 15.98 10.19
CA SER A 2 -1.90 16.28 8.82
C SER A 2 -2.34 15.18 7.89
N TYR A 3 -2.33 15.49 6.59
CA TYR A 3 -2.65 14.50 5.57
C TYR A 3 -1.67 13.32 5.61
N VAL A 4 -0.38 13.61 5.87
CA VAL A 4 0.63 12.55 5.99
C VAL A 4 0.27 11.59 7.12
N ASP A 5 -0.20 12.12 8.24
CA ASP A 5 -0.65 11.29 9.36
C ASP A 5 -1.86 10.44 8.97
N GLU A 6 -2.78 10.99 8.17
CA GLU A 6 -3.95 10.23 7.72
C GLU A 6 -3.53 9.07 6.82
N VAL A 7 -2.56 9.30 5.94
CA VAL A 7 -2.03 8.24 5.08
C VAL A 7 -1.36 7.17 5.93
N ARG A 8 -0.56 7.59 6.90
CA ARG A 8 0.11 6.66 7.79
C ARG A 8 -0.90 5.75 8.50
N GLU A 9 -1.96 6.33 9.04
CA GLU A 9 -2.98 5.55 9.74
C GLU A 9 -3.69 4.57 8.80
N ALA A 10 -4.04 5.03 7.60
CA ALA A 10 -4.71 4.18 6.64
C ALA A 10 -3.83 2.99 6.26
N VAL A 11 -2.56 3.25 5.96
CA VAL A 11 -1.64 2.19 5.55
C VAL A 11 -1.40 1.21 6.70
N ALA A 12 -1.32 1.71 7.92
CA ALA A 12 -1.09 0.87 9.10
C ALA A 12 -2.21 -0.15 9.32
N THR A 13 -3.40 0.09 8.77
CA THR A 13 -4.53 -0.81 8.94
C THR A 13 -4.62 -1.89 7.87
N ILE A 14 -3.77 -1.85 6.84
CA ILE A 14 -3.77 -2.88 5.80
C ILE A 14 -3.18 -4.17 6.37
N PRO A 15 -3.97 -5.24 6.47
CA PRO A 15 -3.46 -6.47 7.11
C PRO A 15 -2.47 -7.23 6.25
N PRO A 16 -1.61 -8.05 6.87
CA PRO A 16 -0.67 -8.89 6.12
C PRO A 16 -1.38 -9.78 5.11
N GLY A 17 -0.78 -9.95 3.95
CA GLY A 17 -1.37 -10.77 2.90
C GLY A 17 -2.34 -10.01 2.01
N THR A 18 -2.60 -8.73 2.31
CA THR A 18 -3.44 -7.88 1.48
C THR A 18 -2.68 -6.62 1.11
N VAL A 19 -3.20 -5.90 0.12
CA VAL A 19 -2.59 -4.65 -0.36
C VAL A 19 -3.68 -3.66 -0.74
N ALA A 20 -3.27 -2.40 -0.89
CA ALA A 20 -4.13 -1.38 -1.47
C ALA A 20 -3.29 -0.63 -2.50
N SER A 21 -3.93 -0.15 -3.57
CA SER A 21 -3.21 0.68 -4.53
C SER A 21 -3.13 2.10 -3.99
N TYR A 22 -2.23 2.91 -4.57
CA TYR A 22 -2.17 4.33 -4.23
C TYR A 22 -3.54 4.98 -4.43
N GLY A 23 -4.24 4.57 -5.50
CA GLY A 23 -5.59 5.09 -5.76
C GLY A 23 -6.61 4.64 -4.71
N ASP A 24 -6.49 3.41 -4.22
CA ASP A 24 -7.40 2.91 -3.19
C ASP A 24 -7.24 3.69 -1.89
N VAL A 25 -5.99 3.94 -1.48
CA VAL A 25 -5.72 4.75 -0.28
C VAL A 25 -6.26 6.16 -0.48
N GLY A 26 -6.01 6.73 -1.65
CA GLY A 26 -6.50 8.07 -1.95
C GLY A 26 -8.01 8.14 -1.89
N ARG A 27 -8.70 7.17 -2.47
CA ARG A 27 -10.17 7.13 -2.46
C ARG A 27 -10.71 7.05 -1.04
N HIS A 28 -10.06 6.24 -0.22
CA HIS A 28 -10.43 6.11 1.20
C HIS A 28 -10.32 7.45 1.93
N LEU A 29 -9.33 8.26 1.57
CA LEU A 29 -9.07 9.53 2.24
C LEU A 29 -9.68 10.73 1.50
N GLY A 30 -10.37 10.51 0.39
CA GLY A 30 -10.97 11.58 -0.39
C GLY A 30 -9.98 12.32 -1.26
N THR A 31 -8.89 11.68 -1.66
CA THR A 31 -7.86 12.28 -2.50
C THR A 31 -7.50 11.35 -3.66
N GLY A 32 -6.38 11.59 -4.33
CA GLY A 32 -5.95 10.77 -5.43
C GLY A 32 -4.61 10.09 -5.19
N PRO A 33 -4.18 9.20 -6.12
CA PRO A 33 -2.96 8.44 -5.94
C PRO A 33 -1.69 9.30 -5.85
N ARG A 34 -1.68 10.45 -6.53
CA ARG A 34 -0.51 11.32 -6.52
C ARG A 34 -0.25 11.88 -5.12
N GLN A 35 -1.33 12.29 -4.43
CA GLN A 35 -1.20 12.80 -3.07
C GLN A 35 -0.72 11.72 -2.11
N VAL A 36 -1.22 10.50 -2.28
CA VAL A 36 -0.77 9.37 -1.46
C VAL A 36 0.71 9.07 -1.71
N GLY A 37 1.13 9.07 -2.97
CA GLY A 37 2.53 8.83 -3.31
C GLY A 37 3.46 9.85 -2.66
N ARG A 38 3.05 11.11 -2.67
CA ARG A 38 3.83 12.17 -2.04
C ARG A 38 3.93 11.97 -0.53
N ALA A 39 2.81 11.62 0.11
CA ALA A 39 2.80 11.37 1.54
C ALA A 39 3.68 10.17 1.90
N MET A 40 3.62 9.11 1.10
CA MET A 40 4.46 7.93 1.32
C MET A 40 5.94 8.28 1.22
N SER A 41 6.31 9.15 0.28
CA SER A 41 7.67 9.65 0.17
C SER A 41 8.12 10.35 1.44
N LEU A 42 7.24 11.15 2.02
CA LEU A 42 7.55 11.90 3.24
C LEU A 42 7.63 11.00 4.47
N LEU A 43 6.89 9.89 4.47
CA LEU A 43 6.95 8.92 5.57
C LEU A 43 8.25 8.12 5.53
N GLY A 44 8.76 7.89 4.33
CA GLY A 44 10.10 7.32 4.14
C GLY A 44 10.45 6.14 5.01
N GLU A 45 11.32 6.38 5.96
CA GLU A 45 11.93 5.33 6.78
C GLU A 45 11.13 4.96 8.03
N ASP A 46 9.84 5.22 8.03
CA ASP A 46 9.01 4.83 9.18
C ASP A 46 9.02 3.32 9.31
N THR A 47 9.80 2.80 10.24
CA THR A 47 10.07 1.38 10.35
C THR A 47 8.87 0.56 10.81
N GLY A 48 7.85 1.20 11.39
CA GLY A 48 6.66 0.48 11.81
C GLY A 48 5.58 0.39 10.75
N LEU A 49 5.80 1.04 9.60
CA LEU A 49 4.77 1.15 8.58
C LEU A 49 4.93 0.06 7.51
N PRO A 50 3.85 -0.70 7.20
CA PRO A 50 3.92 -1.71 6.14
C PRO A 50 3.80 -1.06 4.75
N TRP A 51 4.81 -0.28 4.38
CA TRP A 51 4.83 0.49 3.14
C TRP A 51 4.70 -0.39 1.89
N TRP A 52 5.18 -1.63 1.94
CA TRP A 52 5.15 -2.56 0.81
C TRP A 52 3.73 -3.01 0.45
N ARG A 53 2.76 -2.76 1.33
CA ARG A 53 1.36 -3.11 1.07
C ARG A 53 0.62 -2.06 0.27
N VAL A 54 1.32 -1.00 -0.15
CA VAL A 54 0.76 0.00 -1.06
C VAL A 54 1.42 -0.20 -2.41
N VAL A 55 0.61 -0.54 -3.42
CA VAL A 55 1.10 -0.92 -4.74
C VAL A 55 0.52 -0.01 -5.82
N HIS A 56 1.05 -0.12 -7.03
CA HIS A 56 0.53 0.64 -8.17
C HIS A 56 -0.82 0.06 -8.61
N ALA A 57 -1.55 0.83 -9.43
CA ALA A 57 -2.90 0.46 -9.84
C ALA A 57 -2.98 -0.90 -10.55
N ASP A 58 -1.91 -1.33 -11.18
CA ASP A 58 -1.84 -2.62 -11.88
C ASP A 58 -1.29 -3.75 -11.01
N GLY A 59 -1.05 -3.49 -9.72
CA GLY A 59 -0.51 -4.48 -8.81
C GLY A 59 1.01 -4.52 -8.73
N THR A 60 1.70 -3.66 -9.49
CA THR A 60 3.17 -3.62 -9.44
C THR A 60 3.63 -3.16 -8.05
N PRO A 61 4.50 -3.92 -7.39
CA PRO A 61 5.02 -3.52 -6.08
C PRO A 61 5.82 -2.23 -6.16
N PRO A 62 5.87 -1.44 -5.06
CA PRO A 62 6.69 -0.24 -5.05
C PRO A 62 8.17 -0.60 -5.18
N THR A 63 8.93 0.29 -5.81
CA THR A 63 10.35 0.05 -6.09
C THR A 63 11.29 0.70 -5.09
N CYS A 64 10.76 1.47 -4.16
CA CYS A 64 11.57 2.10 -3.12
C CYS A 64 12.12 1.07 -2.14
N HIS A 65 12.93 1.52 -1.19
CA HIS A 65 13.52 0.65 -0.16
C HIS A 65 14.30 -0.50 -0.80
N GLU A 66 15.09 -0.16 -1.82
CA GLU A 66 15.99 -1.11 -2.49
C GLU A 66 15.28 -2.32 -3.08
N GLY A 67 14.04 -2.13 -3.51
CA GLY A 67 13.30 -3.19 -4.19
C GLY A 67 12.89 -4.35 -3.30
N ARG A 68 12.76 -4.13 -1.99
CA ARG A 68 12.44 -5.20 -1.05
C ARG A 68 10.97 -5.61 -1.01
N ALA A 69 10.08 -4.83 -1.65
CA ALA A 69 8.65 -5.12 -1.55
C ALA A 69 8.25 -6.52 -2.02
N PRO A 70 8.74 -7.03 -3.16
CA PRO A 70 8.32 -8.37 -3.59
C PRO A 70 8.62 -9.46 -2.57
N ALA A 71 9.79 -9.40 -1.93
CA ALA A 71 10.15 -10.39 -0.91
C ALA A 71 9.25 -10.29 0.31
N LEU A 72 8.97 -9.05 0.75
CA LEU A 72 8.11 -8.84 1.90
C LEU A 72 6.67 -9.30 1.64
N LEU A 73 6.17 -9.04 0.44
CA LEU A 73 4.84 -9.50 0.04
C LEU A 73 4.77 -11.02 0.00
N ALA A 74 5.83 -11.66 -0.51
CA ALA A 74 5.89 -13.11 -0.57
C ALA A 74 5.91 -13.73 0.82
N GLU A 75 6.64 -13.11 1.75
CA GLU A 75 6.67 -13.59 3.13
C GLU A 75 5.31 -13.58 3.79
N GLU A 76 4.44 -12.66 3.37
CA GLU A 76 3.10 -12.53 3.92
C GLU A 76 2.08 -13.43 3.22
N GLY A 77 2.51 -14.17 2.21
CA GLY A 77 1.60 -15.03 1.45
C GLY A 77 0.64 -14.26 0.55
N THR A 78 1.00 -13.03 0.17
CA THR A 78 0.15 -12.20 -0.68
C THR A 78 -0.09 -12.88 -2.03
N PRO A 79 -1.35 -13.01 -2.48
CA PRO A 79 -1.62 -13.59 -3.80
C PRO A 79 -0.96 -12.78 -4.92
N MET A 80 -0.21 -13.47 -5.77
CA MET A 80 0.54 -12.84 -6.85
C MET A 80 0.13 -13.38 -8.21
N ARG A 81 0.30 -12.56 -9.24
CA ARG A 81 0.21 -12.95 -10.64
C ARG A 81 1.54 -12.60 -11.29
N GLY A 82 2.45 -13.56 -11.32
CA GLY A 82 3.79 -13.28 -11.76
C GLY A 82 4.43 -12.26 -10.86
N ALA A 83 4.94 -11.16 -11.40
CA ALA A 83 5.62 -10.12 -10.62
C ALA A 83 4.67 -9.09 -10.02
N ARG A 84 3.37 -9.22 -10.28
CA ARG A 84 2.36 -8.27 -9.78
C ARG A 84 1.47 -8.91 -8.75
N VAL A 85 0.95 -8.09 -7.84
CA VAL A 85 -0.04 -8.56 -6.87
C VAL A 85 -1.36 -8.81 -7.60
N ASP A 86 -2.01 -9.93 -7.27
CA ASP A 86 -3.33 -10.25 -7.80
C ASP A 86 -4.35 -9.43 -7.01
N LEU A 87 -4.71 -8.25 -7.53
CA LEU A 87 -5.59 -7.33 -6.83
C LEU A 87 -7.00 -7.86 -6.61
N GLU A 88 -7.46 -8.78 -7.45
CA GLU A 88 -8.78 -9.37 -7.24
C GLU A 88 -8.84 -10.15 -5.94
N ARG A 89 -7.74 -10.82 -5.60
CA ARG A 89 -7.68 -11.69 -4.42
C ARG A 89 -7.09 -11.01 -3.20
N ALA A 90 -6.24 -9.99 -3.40
CA ALA A 90 -5.47 -9.41 -2.32
C ALA A 90 -5.90 -8.01 -1.90
N ARG A 91 -6.83 -7.39 -2.61
CA ARG A 91 -7.18 -5.99 -2.33
C ARG A 91 -7.88 -5.83 -0.99
N HIS A 92 -7.33 -4.97 -0.16
CA HIS A 92 -7.93 -4.57 1.10
C HIS A 92 -8.96 -3.46 0.87
N ARG A 93 -10.04 -3.51 1.61
CA ARG A 93 -11.06 -2.45 1.59
C ARG A 93 -11.32 -2.00 3.01
N TRP A 94 -11.29 -0.68 3.21
CA TRP A 94 -11.53 -0.10 4.54
C TRP A 94 -12.99 0.00 4.89
N ASP A 95 -13.78 0.31 3.88
CA ASP A 95 -15.20 0.51 4.14
C ASP A 95 -15.88 -0.83 4.33
N SER A 96 -16.37 -1.02 5.48
CA SER A 96 -17.22 -2.18 5.72
C SER A 96 -18.65 -1.72 5.69
N PRO A 97 -19.50 -2.42 5.03
CA PRO A 97 -20.91 -2.09 5.05
C PRO A 97 -21.45 -2.14 6.47
#